data_feadc6dbeb5349033b4294ba7edd2ba2
#
_entry.id   feadc6dbeb5349033b4294ba7edd2ba2
#
_cell.length_a   1.000
_cell.length_b   1.000
_cell.length_c   1.000
_cell.angle_alpha   90.00
_cell.angle_beta   90.00
_cell.angle_gamma   90.00
#
_symmetry.space_group_name_H-M   'P 1'
#
loop_
_entity.id
_entity.type
_entity.pdbx_description
1 polymer ?
#
loop_
_entity_poly.entity_id
_entity_poly.type
_entity_poly.pdbx_seq_one_letter_code
_entity_poly.pdbx_strand_id
1 'polypeptide(L)'
;MRIAKLLIAPVFISSVVLTIGFPVLAQEASEQALPASPKPRLELDSFPMEAIKVAVAANPQTPKETLAQLAKSRDGFVRRALAGNPAISEEIKDLLAQDQDQMVLEALLRNPRLPAASILQKLTENGQPRLKETLAANGNTPAPILTKLSQGPQYTEYLLLSLARNPNTPDAVVLHLCKIGDRLVRTFLAKSPRLSPQAFAQLANDGDLGVKAMLAVNPLCPPNILDELARDSHATVRESAALNSATPLTALSKLALDEKLDVRAAVAQNLSTSPQDLEKLASDREAAIRLIVASNSKTPQAMLDKLASDPVAAVRAALALNPSLSAASLTTLAQDKTIAVCQAAAISSKLTAADINTLAGNKSPLVRLNLAANPALALSARSVSDLSGDADARVRAALARNSQADLGTETFLKLAKDEDALVREALAVNPKVPKETLTSLSLTDSITVQTALAKNPAIDAKTLLKLAESDYTSVRNALLSRKDLPADALSKLTAAEEVKFVLATRAQTDKQVLSTLAADPDPSLRTQVANHPAVQAATLEKLAQDQSQYVRAACASNTQAAAGNLLSLLARDKEALVRARVAANAKCAPEVLKVLARDESPEVRRATAANPNTPVEVLSALADDNTVWLTR
;
A
#
# COMPACT_ATOMS: atom_id res chain seq x y z
N MET A 1 21.30 -10.58 -21.74
CA MET A 1 20.72 -9.60 -20.81
C MET A 1 19.20 -9.80 -20.54
N ARG A 2 18.41 -10.42 -21.43
CA ARG A 2 16.98 -10.76 -21.16
C ARG A 2 16.80 -11.98 -20.23
N ILE A 3 17.68 -12.95 -20.29
CA ILE A 3 17.65 -14.14 -19.43
C ILE A 3 17.87 -13.79 -17.94
N ALA A 4 18.65 -12.76 -17.62
CA ALA A 4 18.83 -12.27 -16.25
C ALA A 4 17.53 -11.61 -15.67
N LYS A 5 16.57 -11.18 -16.50
CA LYS A 5 15.26 -10.67 -16.06
C LYS A 5 14.22 -11.76 -15.87
N LEU A 6 14.39 -12.92 -16.51
CA LEU A 6 13.54 -14.10 -16.33
C LEU A 6 13.84 -14.87 -15.03
N LEU A 7 15.06 -14.71 -14.50
CA LEU A 7 15.47 -15.29 -13.22
C LEU A 7 14.97 -14.49 -11.98
N ILE A 8 14.27 -13.37 -12.17
CA ILE A 8 13.73 -12.49 -11.11
C ILE A 8 12.20 -12.38 -11.23
N ALA A 9 11.50 -13.43 -11.69
CA ALA A 9 10.10 -13.57 -11.33
C ALA A 9 10.05 -14.10 -9.88
N PRO A 10 9.22 -13.56 -8.97
CA PRO A 10 9.26 -13.90 -7.56
C PRO A 10 8.81 -15.36 -7.39
N VAL A 11 9.76 -16.26 -7.29
CA VAL A 11 9.57 -17.40 -6.42
C VAL A 11 9.35 -16.76 -5.05
N PHE A 12 8.19 -16.92 -4.45
CA PHE A 12 7.92 -16.60 -3.07
C PHE A 12 9.00 -17.26 -2.19
N ILE A 13 10.15 -16.63 -2.09
CA ILE A 13 11.05 -16.83 -0.99
C ILE A 13 10.35 -16.10 0.14
N SER A 14 9.72 -16.89 0.99
CA SER A 14 9.18 -16.49 2.27
C SER A 14 10.09 -15.39 2.86
N SER A 15 9.48 -14.32 3.31
CA SER A 15 10.03 -13.04 3.80
C SER A 15 11.06 -13.14 4.94
N VAL A 16 11.72 -14.27 5.14
CA VAL A 16 12.66 -14.53 6.23
C VAL A 16 14.12 -14.25 5.87
N VAL A 17 14.47 -14.20 4.58
CA VAL A 17 15.90 -14.02 4.17
C VAL A 17 16.28 -12.55 3.92
N LEU A 18 15.33 -11.62 3.92
CA LEU A 18 15.56 -10.20 3.54
C LEU A 18 15.67 -9.22 4.71
N THR A 19 15.86 -9.72 5.95
CA THR A 19 16.11 -8.85 7.12
C THR A 19 17.53 -8.97 7.72
N ILE A 20 18.44 -9.60 7.01
CA ILE A 20 19.86 -9.41 7.33
C ILE A 20 20.28 -8.15 6.55
N GLY A 21 20.14 -7.00 7.22
CA GLY A 21 20.62 -5.73 6.70
C GLY A 21 22.13 -5.81 6.46
N PHE A 22 22.53 -5.95 5.20
CA PHE A 22 23.85 -5.52 4.82
C PHE A 22 23.88 -3.99 4.98
N PRO A 23 24.90 -3.42 5.63
CA PRO A 23 25.14 -2.00 5.47
C PRO A 23 25.42 -1.79 3.98
N VAL A 24 24.47 -1.19 3.28
CA VAL A 24 24.71 -0.60 1.97
C VAL A 24 25.78 0.46 2.24
N LEU A 25 27.00 0.21 1.74
CA LEU A 25 27.95 1.28 1.51
C LEU A 25 27.20 2.32 0.68
N ALA A 26 26.78 3.39 1.35
CA ALA A 26 26.31 4.57 0.70
C ALA A 26 27.49 5.14 -0.09
N GLN A 27 27.61 4.71 -1.34
CA GLN A 27 28.29 5.47 -2.33
C GLN A 27 27.43 6.70 -2.53
N GLU A 28 27.92 7.84 -2.12
CA GLU A 28 27.38 9.16 -2.41
C GLU A 28 27.18 9.27 -3.93
N ALA A 29 25.98 8.84 -4.38
CA ALA A 29 25.44 9.34 -5.61
C ALA A 29 25.02 10.76 -5.28
N SER A 30 25.80 11.74 -5.73
CA SER A 30 25.41 13.14 -5.77
C SER A 30 23.97 13.18 -6.30
N GLU A 31 23.02 13.53 -5.42
CA GLU A 31 21.71 13.99 -5.81
C GLU A 31 21.91 15.25 -6.67
N GLN A 32 22.09 15.05 -7.96
CA GLN A 32 21.69 16.08 -8.91
C GLN A 32 20.17 16.11 -8.79
N ALA A 33 19.70 17.06 -7.98
CA ALA A 33 18.32 17.45 -7.95
C ALA A 33 17.85 17.61 -9.40
N LEU A 34 16.98 16.70 -9.84
CA LEU A 34 16.20 16.93 -11.04
C LEU A 34 15.60 18.33 -10.88
N PRO A 35 15.75 19.23 -11.88
CA PRO A 35 15.16 20.55 -11.80
C PRO A 35 13.69 20.33 -11.48
N ALA A 36 13.24 20.89 -10.37
CA ALA A 36 11.84 20.88 -9.99
C ALA A 36 11.08 21.32 -11.25
N SER A 37 10.23 20.43 -11.78
CA SER A 37 9.33 20.79 -12.86
C SER A 37 8.66 22.08 -12.41
N PRO A 38 8.68 23.16 -13.21
CA PRO A 38 8.04 24.40 -12.83
C PRO A 38 6.60 24.02 -12.48
N LYS A 39 6.25 24.14 -11.20
CA LYS A 39 4.83 24.10 -10.82
C LYS A 39 4.20 25.11 -11.77
N PRO A 40 3.20 24.73 -12.59
CA PRO A 40 2.51 25.72 -13.38
C PRO A 40 2.05 26.77 -12.35
N ARG A 41 2.66 27.94 -12.38
CA ARG A 41 2.03 29.14 -11.87
C ARG A 41 0.84 29.33 -12.82
N LEU A 42 -0.29 28.69 -12.45
CA LEU A 42 -1.56 29.25 -12.79
C LEU A 42 -1.51 30.64 -12.18
N GLU A 43 -1.28 31.65 -13.00
CA GLU A 43 -1.77 32.98 -12.73
C GLU A 43 -3.29 32.78 -12.62
N LEU A 44 -3.73 32.45 -11.40
CA LEU A 44 -5.11 32.50 -11.01
C LEU A 44 -5.45 33.98 -11.07
N ASP A 45 -5.99 34.43 -12.22
CA ASP A 45 -6.76 35.63 -12.25
C ASP A 45 -7.66 35.58 -11.04
N SER A 46 -7.55 36.57 -10.15
CA SER A 46 -8.31 36.63 -8.90
C SER A 46 -9.77 36.88 -9.24
N PHE A 47 -10.52 35.78 -9.51
CA PHE A 47 -11.94 35.85 -9.74
C PHE A 47 -12.65 36.08 -8.40
N PRO A 48 -13.49 37.11 -8.31
CA PRO A 48 -14.32 37.30 -7.13
C PRO A 48 -15.26 36.11 -6.97
N MET A 49 -15.19 35.42 -5.82
CA MET A 49 -15.97 34.22 -5.54
C MET A 49 -16.91 34.48 -4.36
N GLU A 50 -18.18 34.17 -4.51
CA GLU A 50 -19.17 34.21 -3.45
C GLU A 50 -19.05 32.97 -2.54
N ALA A 51 -17.92 32.88 -1.78
CA ALA A 51 -17.51 31.69 -1.06
C ALA A 51 -18.56 31.14 -0.06
N ILE A 52 -19.39 31.99 0.50
CA ILE A 52 -20.46 31.59 1.42
C ILE A 52 -21.57 30.91 0.61
N LYS A 53 -22.00 31.50 -0.50
CA LYS A 53 -23.00 30.90 -1.40
C LYS A 53 -22.50 29.57 -2.00
N VAL A 54 -21.20 29.48 -2.33
CA VAL A 54 -20.59 28.22 -2.76
C VAL A 54 -20.72 27.14 -1.66
N ALA A 55 -20.47 27.48 -0.39
CA ALA A 55 -20.63 26.56 0.72
C ALA A 55 -22.09 26.14 0.94
N VAL A 56 -23.03 27.07 0.84
CA VAL A 56 -24.48 26.78 0.88
C VAL A 56 -24.87 25.86 -0.28
N ALA A 57 -24.44 26.16 -1.51
CA ALA A 57 -24.76 25.36 -2.70
C ALA A 57 -24.25 23.92 -2.61
N ALA A 58 -23.08 23.72 -1.99
CA ALA A 58 -22.49 22.41 -1.79
C ALA A 58 -23.11 21.62 -0.63
N ASN A 59 -23.79 22.27 0.32
CA ASN A 59 -24.33 21.60 1.51
C ASN A 59 -25.58 20.77 1.16
N PRO A 60 -25.57 19.42 1.43
CA PRO A 60 -26.71 18.56 1.11
C PRO A 60 -28.00 18.87 1.89
N GLN A 61 -27.92 19.62 2.99
CA GLN A 61 -29.06 19.99 3.80
C GLN A 61 -29.75 21.27 3.31
N THR A 62 -29.19 21.92 2.28
CA THR A 62 -29.76 23.17 1.74
C THR A 62 -31.17 22.95 1.16
N PRO A 63 -32.18 23.78 1.52
CA PRO A 63 -33.52 23.64 1.03
C PRO A 63 -33.63 23.69 -0.50
N LYS A 64 -34.61 22.98 -1.05
CA LYS A 64 -34.82 22.90 -2.50
C LYS A 64 -35.07 24.28 -3.12
N GLU A 65 -35.82 25.13 -2.43
CA GLU A 65 -36.14 26.51 -2.85
C GLU A 65 -34.87 27.36 -2.91
N THR A 66 -33.99 27.22 -1.91
CA THR A 66 -32.69 27.91 -1.86
C THR A 66 -31.74 27.38 -2.95
N LEU A 67 -31.70 26.05 -3.20
CA LEU A 67 -30.94 25.48 -4.30
C LEU A 67 -31.44 26.00 -5.67
N ALA A 68 -32.76 26.14 -5.86
CA ALA A 68 -33.35 26.68 -7.08
C ALA A 68 -33.01 28.16 -7.29
N GLN A 69 -32.90 28.95 -6.21
CA GLN A 69 -32.42 30.33 -6.26
C GLN A 69 -30.95 30.40 -6.67
N LEU A 70 -30.08 29.58 -6.03
CA LEU A 70 -28.66 29.54 -6.31
C LEU A 70 -28.34 29.02 -7.73
N ALA A 71 -29.21 28.24 -8.34
CA ALA A 71 -29.07 27.80 -9.73
C ALA A 71 -29.10 28.97 -10.74
N LYS A 72 -29.63 30.13 -10.35
CA LYS A 72 -29.66 31.35 -11.16
C LYS A 72 -28.53 32.32 -10.84
N SER A 73 -27.57 31.93 -9.97
CA SER A 73 -26.43 32.77 -9.61
C SER A 73 -25.59 33.13 -10.84
N ARG A 74 -25.08 34.37 -10.87
CA ARG A 74 -24.13 34.83 -11.89
C ARG A 74 -22.75 34.23 -11.70
N ASP A 75 -22.41 33.83 -10.45
CA ASP A 75 -21.12 33.22 -10.12
C ASP A 75 -21.09 31.75 -10.57
N GLY A 76 -20.20 31.42 -11.51
CA GLY A 76 -20.00 30.06 -12.01
C GLY A 76 -19.53 29.08 -10.92
N PHE A 77 -18.80 29.54 -9.90
CA PHE A 77 -18.39 28.70 -8.77
C PHE A 77 -19.59 28.24 -7.93
N VAL A 78 -20.58 29.09 -7.74
CA VAL A 78 -21.83 28.74 -7.05
C VAL A 78 -22.60 27.69 -7.85
N ARG A 79 -22.77 27.90 -9.17
CA ARG A 79 -23.47 26.93 -10.03
C ARG A 79 -22.71 25.60 -10.13
N ARG A 80 -21.37 25.65 -10.17
CA ARG A 80 -20.53 24.44 -10.16
C ARG A 80 -20.66 23.65 -8.86
N ALA A 81 -20.63 24.32 -7.71
CA ALA A 81 -20.83 23.68 -6.40
C ALA A 81 -22.21 23.04 -6.32
N LEU A 82 -23.23 23.75 -6.81
CA LEU A 82 -24.59 23.25 -6.90
C LEU A 82 -24.70 22.00 -7.78
N ALA A 83 -24.06 21.99 -8.95
CA ALA A 83 -24.05 20.85 -9.88
C ALA A 83 -23.52 19.57 -9.23
N GLY A 84 -22.54 19.69 -8.32
CA GLY A 84 -21.99 18.59 -7.52
C GLY A 84 -22.87 18.15 -6.33
N ASN A 85 -23.88 18.92 -5.95
CA ASN A 85 -24.70 18.63 -4.78
C ASN A 85 -25.68 17.46 -5.06
N PRO A 86 -25.65 16.35 -4.29
CA PRO A 86 -26.54 15.19 -4.53
C PRO A 86 -28.02 15.45 -4.22
N ALA A 87 -28.35 16.58 -3.57
CA ALA A 87 -29.72 16.92 -3.17
C ALA A 87 -30.50 17.72 -4.22
N ILE A 88 -29.86 18.13 -5.34
CA ILE A 88 -30.55 18.90 -6.38
C ILE A 88 -31.64 18.10 -7.10
N SER A 89 -32.76 18.76 -7.44
CA SER A 89 -33.84 18.15 -8.19
C SER A 89 -33.52 17.99 -9.69
N GLU A 90 -34.32 17.19 -10.42
CA GLU A 90 -34.15 17.04 -11.88
C GLU A 90 -34.38 18.35 -12.64
N GLU A 91 -35.27 19.23 -12.16
CA GLU A 91 -35.51 20.57 -12.75
C GLU A 91 -34.23 21.44 -12.66
N ILE A 92 -33.55 21.40 -11.52
CA ILE A 92 -32.26 22.11 -11.35
C ILE A 92 -31.19 21.47 -12.25
N LYS A 93 -31.14 20.16 -12.37
CA LYS A 93 -30.20 19.46 -13.28
C LYS A 93 -30.46 19.82 -14.74
N ASP A 94 -31.74 19.91 -15.17
CA ASP A 94 -32.07 20.34 -16.54
C ASP A 94 -31.67 21.80 -16.80
N LEU A 95 -31.84 22.69 -15.82
CA LEU A 95 -31.36 24.07 -15.90
C LEU A 95 -29.84 24.15 -16.04
N LEU A 96 -29.11 23.44 -15.17
CA LEU A 96 -27.63 23.41 -15.18
C LEU A 96 -27.06 22.71 -16.41
N ALA A 97 -27.79 21.78 -17.03
CA ALA A 97 -27.42 21.16 -18.29
C ALA A 97 -27.38 22.11 -19.49
N GLN A 98 -27.97 23.32 -19.35
CA GLN A 98 -27.99 24.38 -20.34
C GLN A 98 -26.94 25.47 -20.03
N ASP A 99 -26.10 25.27 -19.02
CA ASP A 99 -25.09 26.24 -18.60
C ASP A 99 -24.02 26.43 -19.68
N GLN A 100 -23.56 27.68 -19.82
CA GLN A 100 -22.46 28.01 -20.74
C GLN A 100 -21.08 27.67 -20.18
N ASP A 101 -20.99 27.50 -18.85
CA ASP A 101 -19.74 27.16 -18.18
C ASP A 101 -19.51 25.64 -18.23
N GLN A 102 -18.49 25.24 -18.99
CA GLN A 102 -18.10 23.84 -19.12
C GLN A 102 -17.83 23.16 -17.77
N MET A 103 -17.27 23.88 -16.80
CA MET A 103 -16.96 23.33 -15.47
C MET A 103 -18.24 22.97 -14.68
N VAL A 104 -19.33 23.68 -14.92
CA VAL A 104 -20.65 23.37 -14.36
C VAL A 104 -21.19 22.07 -14.97
N LEU A 105 -21.09 21.94 -16.31
CA LEU A 105 -21.52 20.73 -17.01
C LEU A 105 -20.71 19.49 -16.58
N GLU A 106 -19.39 19.64 -16.45
CA GLU A 106 -18.53 18.56 -15.94
C GLU A 106 -18.87 18.17 -14.49
N ALA A 107 -19.14 19.15 -13.62
CA ALA A 107 -19.55 18.89 -12.25
C ALA A 107 -20.89 18.14 -12.19
N LEU A 108 -21.84 18.53 -13.04
CA LEU A 108 -23.13 17.85 -13.17
C LEU A 108 -22.98 16.39 -13.59
N LEU A 109 -22.07 16.11 -14.54
CA LEU A 109 -21.79 14.75 -14.99
C LEU A 109 -21.01 13.90 -13.97
N ARG A 110 -20.35 14.53 -13.00
CA ARG A 110 -19.67 13.84 -11.88
C ARG A 110 -20.57 13.68 -10.65
N ASN A 111 -21.78 14.25 -10.68
CA ASN A 111 -22.71 14.12 -9.57
C ASN A 111 -23.01 12.64 -9.29
N PRO A 112 -22.98 12.17 -8.01
CA PRO A 112 -23.31 10.79 -7.65
C PRO A 112 -24.70 10.35 -8.11
N ARG A 113 -25.65 11.29 -8.21
CA ARG A 113 -26.97 11.10 -8.79
C ARG A 113 -27.02 11.74 -10.17
N LEU A 114 -26.63 10.98 -11.19
CA LEU A 114 -26.64 11.45 -12.57
C LEU A 114 -28.01 12.03 -12.96
N PRO A 115 -28.05 13.03 -13.85
CA PRO A 115 -29.28 13.52 -14.46
C PRO A 115 -30.07 12.41 -15.16
N ALA A 116 -31.37 12.65 -15.37
CA ALA A 116 -32.23 11.75 -16.14
C ALA A 116 -31.66 11.45 -17.55
N ALA A 117 -31.95 10.28 -18.10
CA ALA A 117 -31.40 9.83 -19.39
C ALA A 117 -31.66 10.83 -20.53
N SER A 118 -32.78 11.56 -20.52
CA SER A 118 -33.11 12.62 -21.49
C SER A 118 -32.12 13.81 -21.43
N ILE A 119 -31.68 14.19 -20.22
CA ILE A 119 -30.68 15.26 -20.02
C ILE A 119 -29.30 14.78 -20.46
N LEU A 120 -28.92 13.54 -20.08
CA LEU A 120 -27.67 12.93 -20.51
C LEU A 120 -27.59 12.82 -22.05
N GLN A 121 -28.71 12.52 -22.70
CA GLN A 121 -28.80 12.46 -24.15
C GLN A 121 -28.52 13.83 -24.77
N LYS A 122 -29.14 14.90 -24.28
CA LYS A 122 -28.89 16.28 -24.74
C LYS A 122 -27.40 16.66 -24.58
N LEU A 123 -26.79 16.31 -23.43
CA LEU A 123 -25.37 16.57 -23.16
C LEU A 123 -24.43 15.79 -24.09
N THR A 124 -24.80 14.55 -24.50
CA THR A 124 -24.02 13.80 -25.50
C THR A 124 -24.09 14.43 -26.89
N GLU A 125 -25.20 15.11 -27.23
CA GLU A 125 -25.41 15.82 -28.51
C GLU A 125 -24.69 17.16 -28.56
N ASN A 126 -24.30 17.74 -27.45
CA ASN A 126 -23.61 19.04 -27.35
C ASN A 126 -22.25 19.10 -28.08
N GLY A 127 -21.72 17.97 -28.53
CA GLY A 127 -20.54 17.94 -29.39
C GLY A 127 -19.19 18.12 -28.69
N GLN A 128 -19.14 18.58 -27.44
CA GLN A 128 -17.90 18.84 -26.71
C GLN A 128 -17.18 17.52 -26.31
N PRO A 129 -15.94 17.27 -26.81
CA PRO A 129 -15.23 16.01 -26.55
C PRO A 129 -15.07 15.70 -25.05
N ARG A 130 -14.73 16.70 -24.25
CA ARG A 130 -14.45 16.56 -22.82
C ARG A 130 -15.68 16.16 -22.00
N LEU A 131 -16.87 16.61 -22.38
CA LEU A 131 -18.11 16.14 -21.74
C LEU A 131 -18.39 14.68 -22.06
N LYS A 132 -18.14 14.26 -23.32
CA LYS A 132 -18.28 12.85 -23.74
C LYS A 132 -17.31 11.95 -22.98
N GLU A 133 -16.05 12.38 -22.81
CA GLU A 133 -15.03 11.68 -22.03
C GLU A 133 -15.43 11.55 -20.55
N THR A 134 -15.89 12.65 -19.93
CA THR A 134 -16.36 12.67 -18.54
C THR A 134 -17.52 11.71 -18.35
N LEU A 135 -18.47 11.71 -19.29
CA LEU A 135 -19.65 10.84 -19.26
C LEU A 135 -19.24 9.37 -19.45
N ALA A 136 -18.35 9.08 -20.41
CA ALA A 136 -17.83 7.71 -20.61
C ALA A 136 -17.06 7.19 -19.40
N ALA A 137 -16.35 8.05 -18.67
CA ALA A 137 -15.59 7.69 -17.47
C ALA A 137 -16.46 7.47 -16.23
N ASN A 138 -17.68 7.99 -16.19
CA ASN A 138 -18.58 7.84 -15.04
C ASN A 138 -19.20 6.43 -15.02
N GLY A 139 -18.86 5.64 -13.97
CA GLY A 139 -19.34 4.25 -13.80
C GLY A 139 -20.86 4.11 -13.64
N ASN A 140 -21.59 5.20 -13.42
CA ASN A 140 -23.07 5.19 -13.35
C ASN A 140 -23.73 5.52 -14.69
N THR A 141 -22.96 5.77 -15.76
CA THR A 141 -23.52 6.08 -17.07
C THR A 141 -24.30 4.90 -17.64
N PRO A 142 -25.56 5.10 -18.04
CA PRO A 142 -26.40 4.04 -18.60
C PRO A 142 -25.85 3.48 -19.92
N ALA A 143 -26.01 2.17 -20.13
CA ALA A 143 -25.56 1.47 -21.32
C ALA A 143 -26.03 2.09 -22.67
N PRO A 144 -27.27 2.59 -22.83
CA PRO A 144 -27.68 3.27 -24.07
C PRO A 144 -26.88 4.53 -24.39
N ILE A 145 -26.46 5.28 -23.35
CA ILE A 145 -25.63 6.48 -23.54
C ILE A 145 -24.21 6.07 -23.97
N LEU A 146 -23.62 5.02 -23.33
CA LEU A 146 -22.30 4.49 -23.73
C LEU A 146 -22.33 4.00 -25.18
N THR A 147 -23.42 3.36 -25.60
CA THR A 147 -23.61 2.95 -27.00
C THR A 147 -23.63 4.16 -27.93
N LYS A 148 -24.36 5.23 -27.57
CA LYS A 148 -24.41 6.45 -28.38
C LYS A 148 -23.04 7.13 -28.47
N LEU A 149 -22.29 7.19 -27.36
CA LEU A 149 -20.93 7.73 -27.32
C LEU A 149 -19.96 6.96 -28.22
N SER A 150 -20.18 5.65 -28.41
CA SER A 150 -19.38 4.78 -29.28
C SER A 150 -19.70 4.88 -30.77
N GLN A 151 -20.71 5.66 -31.19
CA GLN A 151 -21.19 5.77 -32.58
C GLN A 151 -20.87 7.12 -33.22
N GLY A 152 -20.16 8.02 -32.53
CA GLY A 152 -19.86 9.35 -33.03
C GLY A 152 -18.79 9.36 -34.14
N PRO A 153 -18.75 10.41 -34.99
CA PRO A 153 -17.78 10.51 -36.09
C PRO A 153 -16.36 10.91 -35.64
N GLN A 154 -16.20 11.37 -34.40
CA GLN A 154 -14.92 11.82 -33.84
C GLN A 154 -14.67 11.11 -32.50
N TYR A 155 -13.62 10.31 -32.48
CA TYR A 155 -13.14 9.62 -31.29
C TYR A 155 -11.84 10.27 -30.81
N THR A 156 -11.78 10.64 -29.52
CA THR A 156 -10.49 10.86 -28.86
C THR A 156 -10.01 9.54 -28.26
N GLU A 157 -8.70 9.37 -28.16
CA GLU A 157 -8.12 8.20 -27.48
C GLU A 157 -8.66 8.07 -26.05
N TYR A 158 -8.83 9.20 -25.35
CA TYR A 158 -9.40 9.25 -24.01
C TYR A 158 -10.85 8.75 -23.94
N LEU A 159 -11.68 9.08 -24.93
CA LEU A 159 -13.05 8.61 -25.01
C LEU A 159 -13.09 7.08 -25.18
N LEU A 160 -12.31 6.54 -26.14
CA LEU A 160 -12.26 5.10 -26.39
C LEU A 160 -11.75 4.34 -25.17
N LEU A 161 -10.72 4.84 -24.50
CA LEU A 161 -10.18 4.23 -23.28
C LEU A 161 -11.17 4.32 -22.11
N SER A 162 -11.90 5.43 -21.97
CA SER A 162 -12.95 5.60 -20.94
C SER A 162 -14.09 4.63 -21.16
N LEU A 163 -14.54 4.45 -22.40
CA LEU A 163 -15.53 3.44 -22.76
C LEU A 163 -15.03 2.02 -22.46
N ALA A 164 -13.77 1.70 -22.78
CA ALA A 164 -13.20 0.39 -22.50
C ALA A 164 -13.10 0.09 -20.99
N ARG A 165 -12.93 1.11 -20.16
CA ARG A 165 -12.82 0.99 -18.69
C ARG A 165 -14.17 0.98 -17.98
N ASN A 166 -15.21 1.52 -18.59
CA ASN A 166 -16.50 1.67 -17.93
C ASN A 166 -17.17 0.31 -17.68
N PRO A 167 -17.58 0.00 -16.44
CA PRO A 167 -18.18 -1.28 -16.09
C PRO A 167 -19.53 -1.56 -16.77
N ASN A 168 -20.24 -0.52 -17.21
CA ASN A 168 -21.55 -0.63 -17.85
C ASN A 168 -21.48 -0.65 -19.39
N THR A 169 -20.27 -0.70 -19.96
CA THR A 169 -20.09 -0.73 -21.41
C THR A 169 -20.66 -2.03 -21.98
N PRO A 170 -21.64 -1.97 -22.91
CA PRO A 170 -22.22 -3.16 -23.52
C PRO A 170 -21.22 -3.93 -24.39
N ASP A 171 -21.40 -5.25 -24.48
CA ASP A 171 -20.56 -6.14 -25.30
C ASP A 171 -20.46 -5.69 -26.77
N ALA A 172 -21.55 -5.21 -27.35
CA ALA A 172 -21.54 -4.67 -28.71
C ALA A 172 -20.58 -3.49 -28.88
N VAL A 173 -20.47 -2.64 -27.84
CA VAL A 173 -19.51 -1.53 -27.80
C VAL A 173 -18.09 -2.07 -27.62
N VAL A 174 -17.88 -3.04 -26.73
CA VAL A 174 -16.57 -3.69 -26.55
C VAL A 174 -16.08 -4.29 -27.88
N LEU A 175 -16.94 -5.02 -28.59
CA LEU A 175 -16.63 -5.57 -29.92
C LEU A 175 -16.29 -4.48 -30.94
N HIS A 176 -17.01 -3.36 -30.90
CA HIS A 176 -16.69 -2.21 -31.75
C HIS A 176 -15.32 -1.61 -31.43
N LEU A 177 -15.01 -1.44 -30.11
CA LEU A 177 -13.72 -0.95 -29.64
C LEU A 177 -12.55 -1.89 -30.02
N CYS A 178 -12.77 -3.19 -30.07
CA CYS A 178 -11.78 -4.16 -30.59
C CYS A 178 -11.42 -3.91 -32.07
N LYS A 179 -12.32 -3.29 -32.85
CA LYS A 179 -12.09 -2.97 -34.28
C LYS A 179 -11.46 -1.60 -34.48
N ILE A 180 -12.02 -0.57 -33.84
CA ILE A 180 -11.65 0.83 -34.10
C ILE A 180 -10.61 1.38 -33.11
N GLY A 181 -10.46 0.74 -31.94
CA GLY A 181 -9.51 1.17 -30.91
C GLY A 181 -8.08 1.13 -31.42
N ASP A 182 -7.27 2.05 -30.94
CA ASP A 182 -5.84 1.99 -31.16
C ASP A 182 -5.22 0.80 -30.39
N ARG A 183 -3.89 0.63 -30.52
CA ARG A 183 -3.16 -0.44 -29.82
C ARG A 183 -3.37 -0.40 -28.30
N LEU A 184 -3.40 0.80 -27.69
CA LEU A 184 -3.54 0.95 -26.23
C LEU A 184 -4.91 0.46 -25.77
N VAL A 185 -5.98 0.86 -26.44
CA VAL A 185 -7.36 0.45 -26.15
C VAL A 185 -7.51 -1.07 -26.30
N ARG A 186 -7.01 -1.65 -27.41
CA ARG A 186 -7.09 -3.09 -27.65
C ARG A 186 -6.26 -3.90 -26.66
N THR A 187 -5.07 -3.40 -26.28
CA THR A 187 -4.24 -4.01 -25.22
C THR A 187 -4.93 -3.96 -23.86
N PHE A 188 -5.62 -2.87 -23.57
CA PHE A 188 -6.42 -2.76 -22.34
C PHE A 188 -7.58 -3.77 -22.34
N LEU A 189 -8.31 -3.86 -23.44
CA LEU A 189 -9.40 -4.85 -23.60
C LEU A 189 -8.88 -6.28 -23.46
N ALA A 190 -7.75 -6.62 -24.08
CA ALA A 190 -7.16 -7.96 -23.97
C ALA A 190 -6.89 -8.42 -22.52
N LYS A 191 -6.67 -7.50 -21.60
CA LYS A 191 -6.53 -7.76 -20.14
C LYS A 191 -7.86 -7.78 -19.40
N SER A 192 -8.95 -7.35 -20.01
CA SER A 192 -10.24 -7.19 -19.33
C SER A 192 -10.80 -8.55 -18.87
N PRO A 193 -11.35 -8.64 -17.64
CA PRO A 193 -12.02 -9.85 -17.16
C PRO A 193 -13.45 -10.01 -17.73
N ARG A 194 -13.90 -9.09 -18.60
CA ARG A 194 -15.28 -8.99 -19.08
C ARG A 194 -15.43 -9.20 -20.58
N LEU A 195 -14.48 -9.86 -21.21
CA LEU A 195 -14.57 -10.12 -22.63
C LEU A 195 -15.62 -11.20 -22.93
N SER A 196 -16.47 -10.93 -23.93
CA SER A 196 -17.33 -11.96 -24.51
C SER A 196 -16.51 -12.97 -25.35
N PRO A 197 -17.01 -14.17 -25.59
CA PRO A 197 -16.32 -15.13 -26.46
C PRO A 197 -15.98 -14.58 -27.85
N GLN A 198 -16.84 -13.72 -28.40
CA GLN A 198 -16.59 -13.06 -29.68
C GLN A 198 -15.44 -12.04 -29.61
N ALA A 199 -15.34 -11.31 -28.50
CA ALA A 199 -14.25 -10.35 -28.28
C ALA A 199 -12.89 -11.07 -28.12
N PHE A 200 -12.87 -12.22 -27.41
CA PHE A 200 -11.68 -13.08 -27.33
C PHE A 200 -11.23 -13.53 -28.73
N ALA A 201 -12.15 -14.06 -29.53
CA ALA A 201 -11.84 -14.53 -30.90
C ALA A 201 -11.34 -13.38 -31.79
N GLN A 202 -11.91 -12.18 -31.67
CA GLN A 202 -11.49 -11.03 -32.45
C GLN A 202 -10.08 -10.56 -32.09
N LEU A 203 -9.76 -10.47 -30.78
CA LEU A 203 -8.44 -10.07 -30.29
C LEU A 203 -7.37 -11.15 -30.54
N ALA A 204 -7.74 -12.43 -30.61
CA ALA A 204 -6.83 -13.51 -31.00
C ALA A 204 -6.31 -13.35 -32.44
N ASN A 205 -7.13 -12.75 -33.31
CA ASN A 205 -6.79 -12.45 -34.70
C ASN A 205 -6.25 -11.01 -34.90
N ASP A 206 -5.87 -10.31 -33.82
CA ASP A 206 -5.32 -8.96 -33.90
C ASP A 206 -4.00 -8.94 -34.68
N GLY A 207 -3.79 -7.89 -35.50
CA GLY A 207 -2.54 -7.72 -36.21
C GLY A 207 -1.33 -7.34 -35.32
N ASP A 208 -1.57 -6.88 -34.09
CA ASP A 208 -0.52 -6.50 -33.14
C ASP A 208 -0.18 -7.66 -32.21
N LEU A 209 1.07 -8.09 -32.26
CA LEU A 209 1.56 -9.20 -31.43
C LEU A 209 1.49 -8.90 -29.93
N GLY A 210 1.59 -7.64 -29.50
CA GLY A 210 1.47 -7.23 -28.11
C GLY A 210 0.04 -7.42 -27.58
N VAL A 211 -0.97 -7.15 -28.43
CA VAL A 211 -2.39 -7.42 -28.11
C VAL A 211 -2.62 -8.90 -27.92
N LYS A 212 -2.15 -9.74 -28.86
CA LYS A 212 -2.25 -11.21 -28.77
C LYS A 212 -1.53 -11.76 -27.53
N ALA A 213 -0.33 -11.28 -27.26
CA ALA A 213 0.43 -11.71 -26.08
C ALA A 213 -0.30 -11.34 -24.77
N MET A 214 -0.90 -10.14 -24.70
CA MET A 214 -1.71 -9.73 -23.54
C MET A 214 -2.98 -10.55 -23.40
N LEU A 215 -3.59 -10.94 -24.50
CA LEU A 215 -4.75 -11.83 -24.49
C LEU A 215 -4.35 -13.22 -23.98
N ALA A 216 -3.22 -13.75 -24.44
CA ALA A 216 -2.72 -15.07 -24.04
C ALA A 216 -2.45 -15.16 -22.52
N VAL A 217 -1.96 -14.09 -21.87
CA VAL A 217 -1.75 -14.08 -20.40
C VAL A 217 -3.03 -13.77 -19.61
N ASN A 218 -4.15 -13.44 -20.27
CA ASN A 218 -5.41 -13.21 -19.56
C ASN A 218 -5.89 -14.53 -18.90
N PRO A 219 -6.07 -14.59 -17.57
CA PRO A 219 -6.45 -15.83 -16.89
C PRO A 219 -7.82 -16.35 -17.28
N LEU A 220 -8.68 -15.52 -17.89
CA LEU A 220 -10.01 -15.88 -18.39
C LEU A 220 -10.02 -16.20 -19.89
N CYS A 221 -8.84 -16.22 -20.53
CA CYS A 221 -8.74 -16.58 -21.94
C CYS A 221 -9.20 -18.03 -22.16
N PRO A 222 -10.18 -18.28 -23.05
CA PRO A 222 -10.70 -19.61 -23.26
C PRO A 222 -9.63 -20.59 -23.78
N PRO A 223 -9.68 -21.89 -23.38
CA PRO A 223 -8.68 -22.88 -23.78
C PRO A 223 -8.54 -23.07 -25.30
N ASN A 224 -9.62 -22.94 -26.07
CA ASN A 224 -9.58 -23.02 -27.53
C ASN A 224 -8.82 -21.86 -28.16
N ILE A 225 -8.95 -20.65 -27.60
CA ILE A 225 -8.17 -19.44 -28.00
C ILE A 225 -6.71 -19.60 -27.62
N LEU A 226 -6.42 -20.14 -26.43
CA LEU A 226 -5.05 -20.43 -26.01
C LEU A 226 -4.37 -21.49 -26.90
N ASP A 227 -5.10 -22.52 -27.36
CA ASP A 227 -4.58 -23.49 -28.32
C ASP A 227 -4.27 -22.87 -29.69
N GLU A 228 -5.07 -21.88 -30.11
CA GLU A 228 -4.78 -21.07 -31.31
C GLU A 228 -3.51 -20.20 -31.13
N LEU A 229 -3.43 -19.42 -30.05
CA LEU A 229 -2.30 -18.55 -29.73
C LEU A 229 -1.00 -19.35 -29.49
N ALA A 230 -1.10 -20.56 -29.00
CA ALA A 230 0.03 -21.49 -28.84
C ALA A 230 0.66 -21.93 -30.18
N ARG A 231 -0.03 -21.67 -31.30
CA ARG A 231 0.49 -21.95 -32.67
C ARG A 231 0.87 -20.69 -33.43
N ASP A 232 0.86 -19.53 -32.75
CA ASP A 232 1.21 -18.26 -33.42
C ASP A 232 2.65 -18.31 -33.99
N SER A 233 2.87 -17.66 -35.11
CA SER A 233 4.18 -17.56 -35.74
C SER A 233 5.22 -16.87 -34.85
N HIS A 234 4.78 -15.94 -33.98
CA HIS A 234 5.66 -15.19 -33.09
C HIS A 234 5.87 -15.89 -31.75
N ALA A 235 7.13 -16.13 -31.41
CA ALA A 235 7.50 -16.81 -30.18
C ALA A 235 6.98 -16.12 -28.91
N THR A 236 6.91 -14.79 -28.88
CA THR A 236 6.38 -14.04 -27.72
C THR A 236 4.89 -14.37 -27.44
N VAL A 237 4.09 -14.61 -28.48
CA VAL A 237 2.68 -15.00 -28.31
C VAL A 237 2.60 -16.43 -27.79
N ARG A 238 3.41 -17.35 -28.37
CA ARG A 238 3.48 -18.76 -27.91
C ARG A 238 3.99 -18.86 -26.47
N GLU A 239 5.01 -18.07 -26.09
CA GLU A 239 5.52 -17.95 -24.73
C GLU A 239 4.40 -17.50 -23.75
N SER A 240 3.67 -16.44 -24.12
CA SER A 240 2.55 -15.93 -23.32
C SER A 240 1.45 -16.98 -23.15
N ALA A 241 1.12 -17.72 -24.20
CA ALA A 241 0.18 -18.85 -24.12
C ALA A 241 0.73 -19.97 -23.22
N ALA A 242 2.02 -20.31 -23.31
CA ALA A 242 2.64 -21.32 -22.46
C ALA A 242 2.61 -20.98 -20.98
N LEU A 243 2.67 -19.68 -20.61
CA LEU A 243 2.59 -19.22 -19.22
C LEU A 243 1.18 -19.31 -18.64
N ASN A 244 0.14 -19.35 -19.45
CA ASN A 244 -1.24 -19.39 -18.97
C ASN A 244 -1.60 -20.78 -18.43
N SER A 245 -2.07 -20.84 -17.19
CA SER A 245 -2.44 -22.09 -16.53
C SER A 245 -3.65 -22.80 -17.16
N ALA A 246 -4.47 -22.09 -17.95
CA ALA A 246 -5.62 -22.64 -18.67
C ALA A 246 -5.25 -23.21 -20.05
N THR A 247 -3.97 -23.14 -20.45
CA THR A 247 -3.51 -23.68 -21.73
C THR A 247 -3.68 -25.20 -21.79
N PRO A 248 -4.31 -25.76 -22.85
CA PRO A 248 -4.51 -27.19 -22.97
C PRO A 248 -3.22 -27.98 -22.91
N LEU A 249 -3.25 -29.17 -22.25
CA LEU A 249 -2.09 -30.04 -22.14
C LEU A 249 -1.50 -30.42 -23.50
N THR A 250 -2.38 -30.62 -24.51
CA THR A 250 -1.96 -30.91 -25.88
C THR A 250 -1.18 -29.78 -26.54
N ALA A 251 -1.50 -28.55 -26.20
CA ALA A 251 -0.75 -27.37 -26.65
C ALA A 251 0.58 -27.25 -25.90
N LEU A 252 0.58 -27.41 -24.55
CA LEU A 252 1.80 -27.42 -23.74
C LEU A 252 2.78 -28.50 -24.20
N SER A 253 2.32 -29.73 -24.53
CA SER A 253 3.18 -30.81 -25.04
C SER A 253 3.88 -30.46 -26.35
N LYS A 254 3.24 -29.68 -27.23
CA LYS A 254 3.87 -29.18 -28.46
C LYS A 254 4.89 -28.09 -28.15
N LEU A 255 4.52 -27.13 -27.28
CA LEU A 255 5.37 -26.03 -26.88
C LEU A 255 6.59 -26.49 -26.06
N ALA A 256 6.52 -27.64 -25.38
CA ALA A 256 7.65 -28.25 -24.71
C ALA A 256 8.81 -28.64 -25.68
N LEU A 257 8.51 -28.76 -26.96
CA LEU A 257 9.46 -29.05 -28.04
C LEU A 257 9.76 -27.83 -28.93
N ASP A 258 9.32 -26.63 -28.53
CA ASP A 258 9.51 -25.40 -29.31
C ASP A 258 10.99 -25.11 -29.53
N GLU A 259 11.33 -24.63 -30.72
CA GLU A 259 12.71 -24.23 -31.06
C GLU A 259 13.26 -23.10 -30.16
N LYS A 260 12.37 -22.22 -29.68
CA LYS A 260 12.73 -21.07 -28.85
C LYS A 260 12.86 -21.44 -27.37
N LEU A 261 13.98 -21.08 -26.80
CA LEU A 261 14.30 -21.30 -25.39
C LEU A 261 13.19 -20.72 -24.47
N ASP A 262 12.77 -19.46 -24.73
CA ASP A 262 11.83 -18.74 -23.89
C ASP A 262 10.46 -19.44 -23.84
N VAL A 263 10.03 -20.04 -24.94
CA VAL A 263 8.78 -20.83 -25.00
C VAL A 263 8.89 -22.12 -24.17
N ARG A 264 10.00 -22.88 -24.32
CA ARG A 264 10.22 -24.08 -23.49
C ARG A 264 10.35 -23.74 -22.00
N ALA A 265 10.98 -22.60 -21.69
CA ALA A 265 11.09 -22.09 -20.32
C ALA A 265 9.71 -21.79 -19.72
N ALA A 266 8.83 -21.16 -20.50
CA ALA A 266 7.45 -20.88 -20.09
C ALA A 266 6.67 -22.18 -19.78
N VAL A 267 6.82 -23.21 -20.63
CA VAL A 267 6.22 -24.55 -20.37
C VAL A 267 6.82 -25.17 -19.09
N ALA A 268 8.12 -25.13 -18.91
CA ALA A 268 8.78 -25.66 -17.69
C ALA A 268 8.31 -24.96 -16.41
N GLN A 269 7.95 -23.69 -16.51
CA GLN A 269 7.45 -22.87 -15.39
C GLN A 269 5.96 -23.10 -15.11
N ASN A 270 5.19 -23.51 -16.09
CA ASN A 270 3.75 -23.69 -15.95
C ASN A 270 3.43 -24.88 -15.05
N LEU A 271 2.68 -24.66 -13.98
CA LEU A 271 2.30 -25.71 -13.02
C LEU A 271 1.24 -26.68 -13.55
N SER A 272 0.64 -26.40 -14.72
CA SER A 272 -0.26 -27.30 -15.42
C SER A 272 0.48 -28.25 -16.40
N THR A 273 1.79 -28.10 -16.58
CA THR A 273 2.59 -28.95 -17.46
C THR A 273 2.55 -30.40 -17.01
N SER A 274 2.36 -31.31 -17.96
CA SER A 274 2.26 -32.74 -17.66
C SER A 274 3.58 -33.33 -17.10
N PRO A 275 3.52 -34.35 -16.24
CA PRO A 275 4.72 -35.06 -15.76
C PRO A 275 5.63 -35.54 -16.90
N GLN A 276 5.04 -36.03 -18.00
CA GLN A 276 5.77 -36.51 -19.17
C GLN A 276 6.51 -35.39 -19.90
N ASP A 277 5.93 -34.18 -19.96
CA ASP A 277 6.60 -33.03 -20.59
C ASP A 277 7.68 -32.46 -19.69
N LEU A 278 7.48 -32.43 -18.36
CA LEU A 278 8.52 -32.10 -17.40
C LEU A 278 9.71 -33.07 -17.46
N GLU A 279 9.47 -34.38 -17.69
CA GLU A 279 10.51 -35.36 -17.90
C GLU A 279 11.37 -35.07 -19.13
N LYS A 280 10.76 -34.71 -20.27
CA LYS A 280 11.49 -34.28 -21.47
C LYS A 280 12.33 -33.02 -21.19
N LEU A 281 11.73 -32.01 -20.56
CA LEU A 281 12.39 -30.75 -20.23
C LEU A 281 13.48 -30.90 -19.16
N ALA A 282 13.41 -31.91 -18.25
CA ALA A 282 14.47 -32.27 -17.31
C ALA A 282 15.74 -32.77 -18.00
N SER A 283 15.64 -33.15 -19.27
CA SER A 283 16.75 -33.59 -20.11
C SER A 283 17.08 -32.58 -21.22
N ASP A 284 16.55 -31.36 -21.15
CA ASP A 284 16.81 -30.32 -22.14
C ASP A 284 18.32 -29.97 -22.20
N ARG A 285 18.83 -29.72 -23.40
CA ARG A 285 20.23 -29.33 -23.63
C ARG A 285 20.61 -28.05 -22.86
N GLU A 286 19.66 -27.15 -22.67
CA GLU A 286 19.88 -25.87 -22.01
C GLU A 286 19.74 -26.04 -20.48
N ALA A 287 20.78 -25.73 -19.76
CA ALA A 287 20.78 -25.78 -18.29
C ALA A 287 19.73 -24.85 -17.65
N ALA A 288 19.37 -23.75 -18.32
CA ALA A 288 18.33 -22.84 -17.88
C ALA A 288 16.95 -23.53 -17.81
N ILE A 289 16.62 -24.39 -18.76
CA ILE A 289 15.37 -25.17 -18.73
C ILE A 289 15.41 -26.19 -17.58
N ARG A 290 16.50 -26.95 -17.46
CA ARG A 290 16.64 -27.93 -16.37
C ARG A 290 16.56 -27.29 -14.99
N LEU A 291 17.10 -26.06 -14.84
CA LEU A 291 16.99 -25.27 -13.60
C LEU A 291 15.53 -24.92 -13.27
N ILE A 292 14.76 -24.50 -14.27
CA ILE A 292 13.33 -24.19 -14.09
C ILE A 292 12.57 -25.46 -13.70
N VAL A 293 12.83 -26.58 -14.39
CA VAL A 293 12.25 -27.89 -14.04
C VAL A 293 12.62 -28.31 -12.62
N ALA A 294 13.88 -28.11 -12.20
CA ALA A 294 14.33 -28.39 -10.83
C ALA A 294 13.56 -27.58 -9.78
N SER A 295 13.14 -26.35 -10.14
CA SER A 295 12.37 -25.45 -9.26
C SER A 295 10.85 -25.72 -9.31
N ASN A 296 10.33 -26.42 -10.33
CA ASN A 296 8.91 -26.66 -10.48
C ASN A 296 8.43 -27.72 -9.48
N SER A 297 7.46 -27.36 -8.62
CA SER A 297 6.93 -28.23 -7.56
C SER A 297 6.14 -29.44 -8.09
N LYS A 298 5.80 -29.46 -9.37
CA LYS A 298 5.10 -30.57 -10.06
C LYS A 298 6.07 -31.54 -10.72
N THR A 299 7.37 -31.29 -10.69
CA THR A 299 8.38 -32.19 -11.26
C THR A 299 8.34 -33.55 -10.56
N PRO A 300 8.24 -34.67 -11.31
CA PRO A 300 8.21 -35.99 -10.73
C PRO A 300 9.46 -36.32 -9.92
N GLN A 301 9.31 -37.07 -8.81
CA GLN A 301 10.41 -37.39 -7.91
C GLN A 301 11.59 -38.05 -8.64
N ALA A 302 11.36 -38.99 -9.55
CA ALA A 302 12.43 -39.64 -10.33
C ALA A 302 13.27 -38.64 -11.15
N MET A 303 12.68 -37.53 -11.59
CA MET A 303 13.38 -36.47 -12.32
C MET A 303 14.15 -35.56 -11.36
N LEU A 304 13.60 -35.27 -10.17
CA LEU A 304 14.31 -34.54 -9.12
C LEU A 304 15.57 -35.33 -8.68
N ASP A 305 15.46 -36.65 -8.49
CA ASP A 305 16.57 -37.53 -8.14
C ASP A 305 17.67 -37.54 -9.23
N LYS A 306 17.27 -37.54 -10.51
CA LYS A 306 18.19 -37.43 -11.64
C LYS A 306 18.92 -36.07 -11.65
N LEU A 307 18.19 -34.99 -11.43
CA LEU A 307 18.72 -33.61 -11.41
C LEU A 307 19.65 -33.34 -10.21
N ALA A 308 19.61 -34.17 -9.14
CA ALA A 308 20.56 -34.11 -8.03
C ALA A 308 22.01 -34.37 -8.47
N SER A 309 22.21 -35.03 -9.62
CA SER A 309 23.50 -35.26 -10.24
C SER A 309 23.74 -34.39 -11.49
N ASP A 310 22.98 -33.34 -11.72
CA ASP A 310 23.16 -32.46 -12.89
C ASP A 310 24.59 -31.86 -12.91
N PRO A 311 25.24 -31.83 -14.07
CA PRO A 311 26.60 -31.29 -14.19
C PRO A 311 26.70 -29.82 -13.77
N VAL A 312 25.59 -29.05 -13.90
CA VAL A 312 25.56 -27.63 -13.60
C VAL A 312 25.14 -27.39 -12.15
N ALA A 313 26.02 -26.82 -11.35
CA ALA A 313 25.80 -26.56 -9.93
C ALA A 313 24.54 -25.66 -9.67
N ALA A 314 24.24 -24.74 -10.57
CA ALA A 314 23.03 -23.89 -10.44
C ALA A 314 21.71 -24.70 -10.50
N VAL A 315 21.68 -25.76 -11.31
CA VAL A 315 20.54 -26.69 -11.37
C VAL A 315 20.39 -27.44 -10.04
N ARG A 316 21.51 -27.98 -9.52
CA ARG A 316 21.53 -28.67 -8.22
C ARG A 316 21.15 -27.74 -7.05
N ALA A 317 21.58 -26.48 -7.08
CA ALA A 317 21.22 -25.47 -6.06
C ALA A 317 19.73 -25.12 -6.13
N ALA A 318 19.19 -24.95 -7.32
CA ALA A 318 17.74 -24.74 -7.51
C ALA A 318 16.91 -25.93 -7.01
N LEU A 319 17.42 -27.15 -7.26
CA LEU A 319 16.78 -28.37 -6.78
C LEU A 319 16.74 -28.46 -5.24
N ALA A 320 17.79 -28.04 -4.55
CA ALA A 320 17.82 -28.05 -3.08
C ALA A 320 16.69 -27.23 -2.43
N LEU A 321 16.16 -26.25 -3.15
CA LEU A 321 15.04 -25.40 -2.72
C LEU A 321 13.66 -25.97 -3.09
N ASN A 322 13.61 -27.06 -3.85
CA ASN A 322 12.33 -27.63 -4.30
C ASN A 322 11.56 -28.29 -3.14
N PRO A 323 10.32 -27.87 -2.85
CA PRO A 323 9.54 -28.42 -1.73
C PRO A 323 9.17 -29.90 -1.92
N SER A 324 9.22 -30.42 -3.17
CA SER A 324 8.90 -31.82 -3.48
C SER A 324 10.12 -32.74 -3.39
N LEU A 325 11.35 -32.20 -3.14
CA LEU A 325 12.57 -32.99 -3.08
C LEU A 325 12.55 -34.02 -1.95
N SER A 326 13.05 -35.23 -2.22
CA SER A 326 13.21 -36.29 -1.22
C SER A 326 14.35 -35.97 -0.21
N ALA A 327 14.24 -36.51 1.00
CA ALA A 327 15.34 -36.41 1.99
C ALA A 327 16.64 -37.02 1.49
N ALA A 328 16.58 -38.15 0.76
CA ALA A 328 17.77 -38.80 0.22
C ALA A 328 18.55 -37.94 -0.79
N SER A 329 17.83 -37.31 -1.73
CA SER A 329 18.42 -36.37 -2.69
C SER A 329 18.96 -35.10 -1.98
N LEU A 330 18.25 -34.61 -0.94
CA LEU A 330 18.71 -33.49 -0.15
C LEU A 330 20.00 -33.80 0.60
N THR A 331 20.15 -35.02 1.16
CA THR A 331 21.43 -35.50 1.77
C THR A 331 22.59 -35.45 0.78
N THR A 332 22.35 -35.85 -0.48
CA THR A 332 23.37 -35.75 -1.54
C THR A 332 23.76 -34.28 -1.79
N LEU A 333 22.80 -33.35 -1.82
CA LEU A 333 23.07 -31.93 -2.04
C LEU A 333 23.70 -31.24 -0.83
N ALA A 334 23.43 -31.71 0.39
CA ALA A 334 24.06 -31.22 1.61
C ALA A 334 25.58 -31.55 1.67
N GLN A 335 26.01 -32.58 0.93
CA GLN A 335 27.39 -33.01 0.80
C GLN A 335 28.03 -32.60 -0.54
N ASP A 336 27.36 -31.72 -1.32
CA ASP A 336 27.88 -31.31 -2.63
C ASP A 336 29.21 -30.58 -2.51
N LYS A 337 30.08 -30.82 -3.50
CA LYS A 337 31.40 -30.16 -3.60
C LYS A 337 31.30 -28.63 -3.78
N THR A 338 30.14 -28.11 -4.24
CA THR A 338 29.92 -26.70 -4.54
C THR A 338 29.26 -26.02 -3.36
N ILE A 339 29.90 -25.01 -2.80
CA ILE A 339 29.41 -24.26 -1.64
C ILE A 339 27.98 -23.72 -1.85
N ALA A 340 27.66 -23.19 -3.04
CA ALA A 340 26.35 -22.67 -3.35
C ALA A 340 25.23 -23.73 -3.25
N VAL A 341 25.52 -24.99 -3.55
CA VAL A 341 24.57 -26.10 -3.40
C VAL A 341 24.34 -26.41 -1.93
N CYS A 342 25.42 -26.51 -1.14
CA CYS A 342 25.33 -26.71 0.32
C CYS A 342 24.57 -25.53 1.00
N GLN A 343 24.82 -24.29 0.55
CA GLN A 343 24.10 -23.12 1.05
C GLN A 343 22.58 -23.22 0.79
N ALA A 344 22.20 -23.65 -0.41
CA ALA A 344 20.80 -23.88 -0.75
C ALA A 344 20.19 -25.02 0.05
N ALA A 345 20.94 -26.13 0.26
CA ALA A 345 20.49 -27.24 1.09
C ALA A 345 20.29 -26.83 2.55
N ALA A 346 21.17 -25.98 3.11
CA ALA A 346 21.10 -25.50 4.50
C ALA A 346 19.81 -24.72 4.86
N ILE A 347 19.13 -24.20 3.84
CA ILE A 347 17.87 -23.46 4.03
C ILE A 347 16.64 -24.39 4.03
N SER A 348 16.79 -25.65 3.60
CA SER A 348 15.68 -26.61 3.51
C SER A 348 15.16 -27.00 4.90
N SER A 349 13.83 -27.15 5.01
CA SER A 349 13.17 -27.65 6.22
C SER A 349 13.19 -29.19 6.36
N LYS A 350 13.71 -29.89 5.36
CA LYS A 350 13.68 -31.37 5.27
C LYS A 350 15.01 -32.03 5.60
N LEU A 351 15.97 -31.27 6.11
CA LEU A 351 17.28 -31.82 6.52
C LEU A 351 17.14 -32.85 7.64
N THR A 352 17.84 -33.97 7.52
CA THR A 352 17.95 -34.93 8.61
C THR A 352 18.93 -34.42 9.67
N ALA A 353 18.91 -35.01 10.88
CA ALA A 353 19.86 -34.67 11.93
C ALA A 353 21.33 -34.91 11.50
N ALA A 354 21.57 -35.91 10.66
CA ALA A 354 22.88 -36.17 10.08
C ALA A 354 23.32 -35.07 9.10
N ASP A 355 22.41 -34.58 8.27
CA ASP A 355 22.69 -33.48 7.34
C ASP A 355 22.98 -32.17 8.09
N ILE A 356 22.21 -31.90 9.14
CA ILE A 356 22.40 -30.71 10.02
C ILE A 356 23.83 -30.78 10.63
N ASN A 357 24.24 -31.91 11.18
CA ASN A 357 25.59 -32.05 11.75
C ASN A 357 26.67 -31.89 10.68
N THR A 358 26.45 -32.41 9.47
CA THR A 358 27.40 -32.28 8.35
C THR A 358 27.54 -30.81 7.93
N LEU A 359 26.42 -30.10 7.78
CA LEU A 359 26.41 -28.70 7.39
C LEU A 359 26.94 -27.78 8.50
N ALA A 360 26.74 -28.11 9.79
CA ALA A 360 27.30 -27.36 10.92
C ALA A 360 28.83 -27.42 10.95
N GLY A 361 29.43 -28.54 10.46
CA GLY A 361 30.88 -28.70 10.28
C GLY A 361 31.41 -28.22 8.92
N ASN A 362 30.60 -27.61 8.07
CA ASN A 362 31.04 -27.18 6.74
C ASN A 362 32.13 -26.11 6.81
N LYS A 363 33.14 -26.19 5.94
CA LYS A 363 34.26 -25.23 5.89
C LYS A 363 33.81 -23.79 5.61
N SER A 364 32.72 -23.61 4.85
CA SER A 364 32.23 -22.30 4.50
C SER A 364 31.36 -21.70 5.62
N PRO A 365 31.72 -20.54 6.18
CA PRO A 365 30.89 -19.87 7.18
C PRO A 365 29.51 -19.47 6.64
N LEU A 366 29.36 -19.26 5.33
CA LEU A 366 28.07 -18.94 4.72
C LEU A 366 27.09 -20.13 4.76
N VAL A 367 27.58 -21.36 4.66
CA VAL A 367 26.74 -22.56 4.82
C VAL A 367 26.30 -22.70 6.27
N ARG A 368 27.22 -22.54 7.23
CA ARG A 368 26.90 -22.59 8.66
C ARG A 368 25.97 -21.46 9.10
N LEU A 369 26.13 -20.27 8.51
CA LEU A 369 25.23 -19.12 8.74
C LEU A 369 23.80 -19.41 8.27
N ASN A 370 23.64 -19.96 7.06
CA ASN A 370 22.31 -20.32 6.55
C ASN A 370 21.65 -21.39 7.43
N LEU A 371 22.44 -22.36 7.89
CA LEU A 371 21.94 -23.38 8.81
C LEU A 371 21.51 -22.80 10.16
N ALA A 372 22.33 -21.95 10.78
CA ALA A 372 22.04 -21.29 12.05
C ALA A 372 20.81 -20.39 11.98
N ALA A 373 20.61 -19.72 10.83
CA ALA A 373 19.49 -18.85 10.58
C ALA A 373 18.18 -19.59 10.25
N ASN A 374 18.22 -20.89 9.91
CA ASN A 374 17.07 -21.65 9.43
C ASN A 374 16.08 -21.94 10.59
N PRO A 375 14.88 -21.31 10.61
CA PRO A 375 13.93 -21.46 11.73
C PRO A 375 13.14 -22.77 11.68
N ALA A 376 13.24 -23.52 10.57
CA ALA A 376 12.46 -24.75 10.38
C ALA A 376 13.16 -26.00 10.95
N LEU A 377 14.40 -25.86 11.44
CA LEU A 377 15.20 -26.99 11.89
C LEU A 377 15.22 -27.16 13.40
N ALA A 378 15.08 -28.40 13.84
CA ALA A 378 15.38 -28.80 15.21
C ALA A 378 16.91 -29.07 15.34
N LEU A 379 17.65 -28.07 15.80
CA LEU A 379 19.09 -28.20 16.03
C LEU A 379 19.36 -29.14 17.20
N SER A 380 20.29 -30.08 17.02
CA SER A 380 20.75 -30.92 18.12
C SER A 380 21.63 -30.13 19.11
N ALA A 381 21.76 -30.59 20.33
CA ALA A 381 22.66 -29.97 21.32
C ALA A 381 24.09 -29.84 20.80
N ARG A 382 24.55 -30.79 20.01
CA ARG A 382 25.86 -30.75 19.34
C ARG A 382 25.92 -29.58 18.33
N SER A 383 24.92 -29.47 17.42
CA SER A 383 24.89 -28.42 16.42
C SER A 383 24.79 -27.04 17.07
N VAL A 384 24.00 -26.89 18.15
CA VAL A 384 23.91 -25.64 18.94
C VAL A 384 25.29 -25.32 19.56
N SER A 385 25.98 -26.30 20.14
CA SER A 385 27.33 -26.12 20.70
C SER A 385 28.33 -25.66 19.64
N ASP A 386 28.36 -26.33 18.49
CA ASP A 386 29.28 -26.03 17.39
C ASP A 386 29.01 -24.62 16.84
N LEU A 387 27.75 -24.27 16.54
CA LEU A 387 27.35 -22.96 15.98
C LEU A 387 27.48 -21.81 16.99
N SER A 388 27.27 -22.06 18.28
CA SER A 388 27.44 -21.03 19.34
C SER A 388 28.90 -20.74 19.66
N GLY A 389 29.82 -21.64 19.25
CA GLY A 389 31.27 -21.52 19.36
C GLY A 389 31.95 -21.19 18.03
N ASP A 390 31.18 -20.86 16.99
CA ASP A 390 31.73 -20.61 15.65
C ASP A 390 32.70 -19.43 15.65
N ALA A 391 33.79 -19.57 14.86
CA ALA A 391 34.78 -18.50 14.70
C ALA A 391 34.16 -17.22 14.05
N ASP A 392 33.15 -17.39 13.20
CA ASP A 392 32.47 -16.27 12.52
C ASP A 392 31.33 -15.72 13.39
N ALA A 393 31.47 -14.49 13.85
CA ALA A 393 30.45 -13.83 14.67
C ALA A 393 29.07 -13.76 13.99
N ARG A 394 28.99 -13.72 12.65
CA ARG A 394 27.74 -13.73 11.91
C ARG A 394 26.99 -15.05 12.08
N VAL A 395 27.69 -16.17 12.18
CA VAL A 395 27.10 -17.49 12.45
C VAL A 395 26.54 -17.51 13.87
N ARG A 396 27.33 -17.07 14.86
CA ARG A 396 26.88 -16.97 16.26
C ARG A 396 25.66 -16.04 16.40
N ALA A 397 25.68 -14.90 15.71
CA ALA A 397 24.56 -13.94 15.70
C ALA A 397 23.31 -14.52 15.03
N ALA A 398 23.45 -15.26 13.94
CA ALA A 398 22.33 -15.94 13.29
C ALA A 398 21.66 -16.96 14.22
N LEU A 399 22.46 -17.75 14.93
CA LEU A 399 21.96 -18.67 15.96
C LEU A 399 21.27 -17.92 17.11
N ALA A 400 21.90 -16.86 17.62
CA ALA A 400 21.34 -16.03 18.71
C ALA A 400 19.96 -15.44 18.36
N ARG A 401 19.78 -15.04 17.11
CA ARG A 401 18.52 -14.48 16.59
C ARG A 401 17.45 -15.55 16.35
N ASN A 402 17.83 -16.81 16.13
CA ASN A 402 16.92 -17.88 15.78
C ASN A 402 16.01 -18.25 16.96
N SER A 403 14.81 -17.70 17.00
CA SER A 403 13.83 -17.92 18.05
C SER A 403 13.15 -19.31 18.01
N GLN A 404 13.38 -20.08 16.95
CA GLN A 404 12.86 -21.45 16.85
C GLN A 404 13.85 -22.50 17.40
N ALA A 405 15.12 -22.18 17.44
CA ALA A 405 16.13 -23.06 18.02
C ALA A 405 15.98 -23.11 19.56
N ASP A 406 16.06 -24.31 20.12
CA ASP A 406 16.16 -24.49 21.57
C ASP A 406 17.65 -24.39 21.97
N LEU A 407 18.02 -23.21 22.44
CA LEU A 407 19.42 -22.92 22.77
C LEU A 407 19.80 -23.33 24.20
N GLY A 408 18.81 -23.47 25.09
CA GLY A 408 19.06 -23.69 26.53
C GLY A 408 19.70 -22.48 27.24
N THR A 409 19.56 -22.43 28.56
CA THR A 409 20.00 -21.30 29.38
C THR A 409 21.51 -21.04 29.30
N GLU A 410 22.33 -22.10 29.26
CA GLU A 410 23.80 -21.99 29.20
C GLU A 410 24.26 -21.29 27.90
N THR A 411 23.66 -21.65 26.75
CA THR A 411 23.97 -21.03 25.47
C THR A 411 23.53 -19.55 25.45
N PHE A 412 22.38 -19.22 26.01
CA PHE A 412 21.96 -17.82 26.13
C PHE A 412 22.94 -17.00 26.96
N LEU A 413 23.43 -17.52 28.08
CA LEU A 413 24.43 -16.85 28.93
C LEU A 413 25.79 -16.71 28.22
N LYS A 414 26.20 -17.71 27.45
CA LYS A 414 27.42 -17.67 26.63
C LYS A 414 27.32 -16.54 25.58
N LEU A 415 26.24 -16.51 24.80
CA LEU A 415 26.03 -15.52 23.74
C LEU A 415 25.83 -14.10 24.29
N ALA A 416 25.27 -13.95 25.49
CA ALA A 416 25.13 -12.66 26.17
C ALA A 416 26.49 -12.03 26.57
N LYS A 417 27.50 -12.86 26.74
CA LYS A 417 28.88 -12.45 27.04
C LYS A 417 29.81 -12.47 25.82
N ASP A 418 29.23 -12.63 24.62
CA ASP A 418 30.03 -12.67 23.39
C ASP A 418 30.82 -11.36 23.22
N GLU A 419 32.03 -11.45 22.74
CA GLU A 419 32.90 -10.29 22.49
C GLU A 419 32.31 -9.37 21.40
N ASP A 420 31.63 -9.95 20.42
CA ASP A 420 31.05 -9.22 19.29
C ASP A 420 29.67 -8.63 19.64
N ALA A 421 29.53 -7.32 19.47
CA ALA A 421 28.27 -6.59 19.72
C ALA A 421 27.13 -7.07 18.82
N LEU A 422 27.43 -7.54 17.60
CA LEU A 422 26.44 -8.09 16.66
C LEU A 422 25.73 -9.31 17.26
N VAL A 423 26.47 -10.17 17.97
CA VAL A 423 25.92 -11.37 18.63
C VAL A 423 25.02 -10.97 19.80
N ARG A 424 25.47 -10.03 20.63
CA ARG A 424 24.67 -9.51 21.75
C ARG A 424 23.42 -8.78 21.28
N GLU A 425 23.50 -8.01 20.19
CA GLU A 425 22.35 -7.35 19.55
C GLU A 425 21.37 -8.38 19.00
N ALA A 426 21.85 -9.39 18.28
CA ALA A 426 21.05 -10.48 17.74
C ALA A 426 20.32 -11.25 18.85
N LEU A 427 20.97 -11.45 19.99
CA LEU A 427 20.36 -12.06 21.18
C LEU A 427 19.30 -11.17 21.80
N ALA A 428 19.55 -9.86 21.86
CA ALA A 428 18.63 -8.89 22.46
C ALA A 428 17.26 -8.81 21.77
N VAL A 429 17.18 -9.14 20.46
CA VAL A 429 15.90 -9.18 19.72
C VAL A 429 15.16 -10.51 19.85
N ASN A 430 15.82 -11.57 20.34
CA ASN A 430 15.20 -12.89 20.44
C ASN A 430 14.19 -12.96 21.62
N PRO A 431 12.90 -13.24 21.37
CA PRO A 431 11.86 -13.23 22.41
C PRO A 431 11.93 -14.42 23.38
N LYS A 432 12.73 -15.45 23.09
CA LYS A 432 12.90 -16.63 23.97
C LYS A 432 14.03 -16.50 24.99
N VAL A 433 14.76 -15.39 24.94
CA VAL A 433 15.86 -15.16 25.89
C VAL A 433 15.30 -14.98 27.31
N PRO A 434 15.86 -15.65 28.32
CA PRO A 434 15.44 -15.49 29.72
C PRO A 434 15.54 -14.03 30.17
N LYS A 435 14.56 -13.58 31.02
CA LYS A 435 14.49 -12.20 31.49
C LYS A 435 15.76 -11.73 32.19
N GLU A 436 16.37 -12.60 32.97
CA GLU A 436 17.62 -12.34 33.69
C GLU A 436 18.76 -12.05 32.72
N THR A 437 18.81 -12.75 31.58
CA THR A 437 19.78 -12.53 30.52
C THR A 437 19.53 -11.20 29.79
N LEU A 438 18.25 -10.87 29.50
CA LEU A 438 17.87 -9.57 28.91
C LEU A 438 18.23 -8.41 29.85
N THR A 439 17.99 -8.57 31.16
CA THR A 439 18.39 -7.59 32.17
C THR A 439 19.91 -7.40 32.22
N SER A 440 20.68 -8.49 32.13
CA SER A 440 22.14 -8.41 32.04
C SER A 440 22.62 -7.62 30.80
N LEU A 441 22.01 -7.89 29.64
CA LEU A 441 22.31 -7.15 28.40
C LEU A 441 21.98 -5.66 28.49
N SER A 442 21.01 -5.25 29.29
CA SER A 442 20.66 -3.83 29.47
C SER A 442 21.72 -3.01 30.20
N LEU A 443 22.69 -3.66 30.83
CA LEU A 443 23.82 -3.04 31.53
C LEU A 443 24.97 -2.69 30.58
N THR A 444 24.90 -3.06 29.31
CA THR A 444 25.94 -2.78 28.33
C THR A 444 25.83 -1.35 27.81
N ASP A 445 26.97 -0.70 27.51
CA ASP A 445 27.02 0.65 26.93
C ASP A 445 26.75 0.66 25.40
N SER A 446 26.32 -0.45 24.84
CA SER A 446 26.06 -0.55 23.39
C SER A 446 24.67 0.00 23.05
N ILE A 447 24.64 1.09 22.28
CA ILE A 447 23.41 1.73 21.77
C ILE A 447 22.55 0.72 20.99
N THR A 448 23.19 -0.12 20.14
CA THR A 448 22.49 -1.09 19.30
C THR A 448 21.81 -2.16 20.15
N VAL A 449 22.50 -2.67 21.17
CA VAL A 449 21.95 -3.67 22.11
C VAL A 449 20.79 -3.08 22.91
N GLN A 450 20.95 -1.89 23.49
CA GLN A 450 19.90 -1.23 24.24
C GLN A 450 18.67 -0.91 23.35
N THR A 451 18.89 -0.47 22.12
CA THR A 451 17.81 -0.21 21.15
C THR A 451 17.09 -1.50 20.77
N ALA A 452 17.81 -2.60 20.61
CA ALA A 452 17.25 -3.93 20.35
C ALA A 452 16.40 -4.42 21.53
N LEU A 453 16.93 -4.30 22.76
CA LEU A 453 16.21 -4.63 23.99
C LEU A 453 14.92 -3.81 24.14
N ALA A 454 14.96 -2.50 23.86
CA ALA A 454 13.79 -1.64 23.91
C ALA A 454 12.63 -2.13 23.02
N LYS A 455 12.94 -2.84 21.94
CA LYS A 455 11.95 -3.44 21.01
C LYS A 455 11.54 -4.86 21.40
N ASN A 456 12.27 -5.54 22.29
CA ASN A 456 11.98 -6.94 22.63
C ASN A 456 10.68 -7.08 23.44
N PRO A 457 9.71 -7.91 23.01
CA PRO A 457 8.45 -8.08 23.73
C PRO A 457 8.58 -8.82 25.07
N ALA A 458 9.66 -9.58 25.28
CA ALA A 458 9.86 -10.39 26.50
C ALA A 458 10.52 -9.61 27.66
N ILE A 459 10.89 -8.35 27.43
CA ILE A 459 11.54 -7.52 28.45
C ILE A 459 10.57 -7.13 29.56
N ASP A 460 11.04 -7.09 30.80
CA ASP A 460 10.21 -6.74 31.95
C ASP A 460 10.10 -5.22 32.20
N ALA A 461 9.10 -4.83 33.00
CA ALA A 461 8.82 -3.43 33.33
C ALA A 461 10.01 -2.71 34.00
N LYS A 462 10.77 -3.43 34.84
CA LYS A 462 11.94 -2.88 35.54
C LYS A 462 13.06 -2.52 34.56
N THR A 463 13.30 -3.37 33.60
CA THR A 463 14.32 -3.13 32.57
C THR A 463 13.86 -2.04 31.59
N LEU A 464 12.55 -1.97 31.25
CA LEU A 464 11.98 -0.88 30.45
C LEU A 464 12.17 0.48 31.15
N LEU A 465 11.92 0.55 32.45
CA LEU A 465 12.12 1.77 33.24
C LEU A 465 13.59 2.22 33.20
N LYS A 466 14.53 1.26 33.33
CA LYS A 466 15.96 1.54 33.23
C LYS A 466 16.36 2.06 31.85
N LEU A 467 15.84 1.45 30.77
CA LEU A 467 16.11 1.90 29.41
C LEU A 467 15.48 3.28 29.11
N ALA A 468 14.41 3.66 29.83
CA ALA A 468 13.81 4.99 29.71
C ALA A 468 14.73 6.11 30.26
N GLU A 469 15.69 5.77 31.11
CA GLU A 469 16.74 6.67 31.63
C GLU A 469 17.97 6.76 30.70
N SER A 470 17.96 6.04 29.57
CA SER A 470 19.09 6.05 28.62
C SER A 470 19.30 7.44 27.99
N ASP A 471 20.55 7.87 27.89
CA ASP A 471 20.93 9.11 27.22
C ASP A 471 20.78 9.05 25.69
N TYR A 472 20.56 7.86 25.13
CA TYR A 472 20.47 7.65 23.70
C TYR A 472 19.05 7.87 23.18
N THR A 473 18.88 8.87 22.30
CA THR A 473 17.60 9.17 21.63
C THR A 473 17.03 7.99 20.87
N SER A 474 17.88 7.14 20.26
CA SER A 474 17.45 5.93 19.56
C SER A 474 16.76 4.90 20.48
N VAL A 475 17.24 4.77 21.73
CA VAL A 475 16.66 3.89 22.74
C VAL A 475 15.31 4.45 23.19
N ARG A 476 15.23 5.74 23.50
CA ARG A 476 13.98 6.42 23.88
C ARG A 476 12.92 6.31 22.78
N ASN A 477 13.31 6.53 21.51
CA ASN A 477 12.41 6.38 20.36
C ASN A 477 11.94 4.92 20.16
N ALA A 478 12.83 3.96 20.41
CA ALA A 478 12.46 2.54 20.35
C ALA A 478 11.42 2.19 21.43
N LEU A 479 11.58 2.69 22.65
CA LEU A 479 10.60 2.54 23.72
C LEU A 479 9.24 3.16 23.34
N LEU A 480 9.24 4.33 22.74
CA LEU A 480 8.02 5.02 22.31
C LEU A 480 7.22 4.24 21.25
N SER A 481 7.86 3.35 20.50
CA SER A 481 7.15 2.49 19.54
C SER A 481 6.32 1.37 20.20
N ARG A 482 6.53 1.08 21.48
CA ARG A 482 5.84 0.03 22.25
C ARG A 482 4.44 0.46 22.67
N LYS A 483 3.49 -0.49 22.67
CA LYS A 483 2.13 -0.27 23.18
C LYS A 483 2.00 -0.55 24.69
N ASP A 484 2.91 -1.35 25.23
CA ASP A 484 2.93 -1.90 26.58
C ASP A 484 3.88 -1.18 27.54
N LEU A 485 4.26 0.07 27.22
CA LEU A 485 5.19 0.83 28.02
C LEU A 485 4.55 1.22 29.38
N PRO A 486 5.18 0.90 30.53
CA PRO A 486 4.68 1.27 31.85
C PRO A 486 4.56 2.79 32.04
N ALA A 487 3.58 3.24 32.83
CA ALA A 487 3.35 4.65 33.11
C ALA A 487 4.60 5.36 33.71
N ASP A 488 5.32 4.67 34.58
CA ASP A 488 6.56 5.21 35.18
C ASP A 488 7.65 5.43 34.12
N ALA A 489 7.80 4.52 33.16
CA ALA A 489 8.74 4.67 32.06
C ALA A 489 8.32 5.82 31.10
N LEU A 490 7.02 5.96 30.84
CA LEU A 490 6.49 7.12 30.10
C LEU A 490 6.76 8.44 30.81
N SER A 491 6.57 8.48 32.12
CA SER A 491 6.85 9.66 32.94
C SER A 491 8.33 10.06 32.87
N LYS A 492 9.26 9.09 32.92
CA LYS A 492 10.69 9.35 32.74
C LYS A 492 11.00 9.93 31.35
N LEU A 493 10.39 9.40 30.31
CA LEU A 493 10.59 9.85 28.93
C LEU A 493 10.11 11.29 28.71
N THR A 494 9.11 11.78 29.45
CA THR A 494 8.62 13.18 29.33
C THR A 494 9.65 14.23 29.76
N ALA A 495 10.72 13.85 30.46
CA ALA A 495 11.81 14.75 30.83
C ALA A 495 12.69 15.16 29.62
N ALA A 496 12.64 14.39 28.52
CA ALA A 496 13.43 14.67 27.32
C ALA A 496 12.62 15.51 26.31
N GLU A 497 13.09 16.70 25.96
CA GLU A 497 12.37 17.65 25.08
C GLU A 497 12.00 17.04 23.73
N GLU A 498 12.92 16.31 23.09
CA GLU A 498 12.72 15.68 21.78
C GLU A 498 11.62 14.61 21.77
N VAL A 499 11.25 14.12 22.95
CA VAL A 499 10.22 13.06 23.11
C VAL A 499 8.82 13.61 23.28
N LYS A 500 8.69 14.83 23.82
CA LYS A 500 7.41 15.45 24.16
C LYS A 500 6.46 15.52 22.95
N PHE A 501 6.95 15.95 21.78
CA PHE A 501 6.14 16.01 20.56
C PHE A 501 5.69 14.62 20.10
N VAL A 502 6.57 13.63 20.21
CA VAL A 502 6.22 12.23 19.86
C VAL A 502 5.11 11.73 20.77
N LEU A 503 5.21 11.99 22.09
CA LEU A 503 4.17 11.64 23.05
C LEU A 503 2.85 12.37 22.80
N ALA A 504 2.91 13.65 22.46
CA ALA A 504 1.70 14.45 22.16
C ALA A 504 0.96 13.99 20.90
N THR A 505 1.62 13.26 19.98
CA THR A 505 1.03 12.79 18.72
C THR A 505 0.73 11.29 18.71
N ARG A 506 1.26 10.53 19.67
CA ARG A 506 1.11 9.07 19.74
C ARG A 506 -0.28 8.69 20.25
N ALA A 507 -1.07 7.96 19.45
CA ALA A 507 -2.47 7.61 19.72
C ALA A 507 -2.71 6.87 21.07
N GLN A 508 -1.71 6.15 21.60
CA GLN A 508 -1.79 5.39 22.86
C GLN A 508 -1.17 6.13 24.06
N THR A 509 -0.91 7.44 23.93
CA THR A 509 -0.36 8.20 25.06
C THR A 509 -1.37 8.26 26.22
N ASP A 510 -0.87 7.99 27.41
CA ASP A 510 -1.69 7.99 28.62
C ASP A 510 -2.28 9.40 28.88
N LYS A 511 -3.51 9.42 29.41
CA LYS A 511 -4.24 10.66 29.68
C LYS A 511 -3.54 11.56 30.69
N GLN A 512 -2.82 10.98 31.65
CA GLN A 512 -2.06 11.74 32.65
C GLN A 512 -0.85 12.41 32.01
N VAL A 513 -0.15 11.71 31.11
CA VAL A 513 0.96 12.27 30.33
C VAL A 513 0.46 13.44 29.46
N LEU A 514 -0.67 13.30 28.76
CA LEU A 514 -1.28 14.39 28.00
C LEU A 514 -1.63 15.58 28.89
N SER A 515 -2.15 15.34 30.10
CA SER A 515 -2.46 16.40 31.07
C SER A 515 -1.19 17.15 31.53
N THR A 516 -0.08 16.43 31.68
CA THR A 516 1.23 17.05 32.01
C THR A 516 1.75 17.90 30.84
N LEU A 517 1.72 17.36 29.62
CA LEU A 517 2.16 18.07 28.41
C LEU A 517 1.26 19.27 28.06
N ALA A 518 0.02 19.29 28.52
CA ALA A 518 -0.89 20.43 28.36
C ALA A 518 -0.44 21.68 29.11
N ALA A 519 0.49 21.58 30.05
CA ALA A 519 1.06 22.70 30.81
C ALA A 519 2.45 23.11 30.30
N ASP A 520 2.92 22.55 29.20
CA ASP A 520 4.25 22.82 28.64
C ASP A 520 4.35 24.31 28.19
N PRO A 521 5.51 24.97 28.35
CA PRO A 521 5.72 26.33 27.87
C PRO A 521 5.49 26.52 26.36
N ASP A 522 5.80 25.51 25.52
CA ASP A 522 5.65 25.60 24.06
C ASP A 522 4.18 25.51 23.63
N PRO A 523 3.60 26.58 23.05
CA PRO A 523 2.23 26.56 22.54
C PRO A 523 2.03 25.56 21.39
N SER A 524 3.10 25.23 20.64
CA SER A 524 3.03 24.24 19.56
C SER A 524 2.77 22.84 20.13
N LEU A 525 3.44 22.50 21.22
CA LEU A 525 3.21 21.23 21.93
C LEU A 525 1.81 21.17 22.54
N ARG A 526 1.39 22.25 23.22
CA ARG A 526 0.01 22.33 23.75
C ARG A 526 -1.05 22.21 22.65
N THR A 527 -0.78 22.74 21.44
CA THR A 527 -1.66 22.58 20.27
C THR A 527 -1.76 21.11 19.86
N GLN A 528 -0.65 20.35 19.86
CA GLN A 528 -0.69 18.91 19.57
C GLN A 528 -1.49 18.13 20.62
N VAL A 529 -1.32 18.48 21.90
CA VAL A 529 -2.13 17.89 22.99
C VAL A 529 -3.61 18.19 22.79
N ALA A 530 -3.97 19.43 22.44
CA ALA A 530 -5.36 19.83 22.19
C ALA A 530 -5.98 19.06 21.01
N ASN A 531 -5.20 18.72 19.97
CA ASN A 531 -5.64 17.90 18.83
C ASN A 531 -5.69 16.40 19.13
N HIS A 532 -5.11 15.94 20.24
CA HIS A 532 -5.00 14.51 20.50
C HIS A 532 -6.38 13.85 20.76
N PRO A 533 -6.70 12.71 20.11
CA PRO A 533 -8.04 12.10 20.23
C PRO A 533 -8.36 11.56 21.63
N ALA A 534 -7.34 11.23 22.43
CA ALA A 534 -7.52 10.68 23.79
C ALA A 534 -7.42 11.75 24.90
N VAL A 535 -7.30 13.04 24.55
CA VAL A 535 -7.26 14.11 25.56
C VAL A 535 -8.57 14.18 26.32
N GLN A 536 -8.48 14.37 27.65
CA GLN A 536 -9.66 14.45 28.51
C GLN A 536 -10.37 15.80 28.37
N ALA A 537 -11.70 15.81 28.56
CA ALA A 537 -12.53 17.02 28.53
C ALA A 537 -12.00 18.10 29.50
N ALA A 538 -11.65 17.71 30.73
CA ALA A 538 -11.06 18.63 31.72
C ALA A 538 -9.74 19.29 31.28
N THR A 539 -8.93 18.57 30.48
CA THR A 539 -7.70 19.12 29.91
C THR A 539 -8.02 20.08 28.77
N LEU A 540 -9.00 19.76 27.92
CA LEU A 540 -9.50 20.66 26.87
C LEU A 540 -10.11 21.94 27.43
N GLU A 541 -10.85 21.89 28.54
CA GLU A 541 -11.40 23.05 29.22
C GLU A 541 -10.33 24.02 29.70
N LYS A 542 -9.20 23.51 30.20
CA LYS A 542 -8.03 24.33 30.56
C LYS A 542 -7.38 24.94 29.33
N LEU A 543 -7.13 24.14 28.28
CA LEU A 543 -6.51 24.59 27.03
C LEU A 543 -7.41 25.55 26.23
N ALA A 544 -8.72 25.52 26.41
CA ALA A 544 -9.65 26.47 25.83
C ALA A 544 -9.49 27.90 26.37
N GLN A 545 -8.79 28.08 27.47
CA GLN A 545 -8.43 29.38 28.07
C GLN A 545 -6.99 29.78 27.77
N ASP A 546 -6.31 29.04 26.91
CA ASP A 546 -4.89 29.29 26.56
C ASP A 546 -4.69 30.69 25.93
N GLN A 547 -3.54 31.28 26.18
CA GLN A 547 -3.18 32.57 25.58
C GLN A 547 -3.08 32.47 24.05
N SER A 548 -2.60 31.33 23.51
CA SER A 548 -2.45 31.10 22.09
C SER A 548 -3.78 30.79 21.42
N GLN A 549 -4.14 31.59 20.40
CA GLN A 549 -5.32 31.32 19.57
C GLN A 549 -5.25 29.95 18.86
N TYR A 550 -4.07 29.45 18.55
CA TYR A 550 -3.87 28.16 17.89
C TYR A 550 -4.21 26.98 18.81
N VAL A 551 -3.90 27.09 20.10
CA VAL A 551 -4.29 26.11 21.11
C VAL A 551 -5.79 26.08 21.28
N ARG A 552 -6.42 27.26 21.42
CA ARG A 552 -7.88 27.38 21.53
C ARG A 552 -8.59 26.87 20.26
N ALA A 553 -8.04 27.17 19.08
CA ALA A 553 -8.58 26.68 17.80
C ALA A 553 -8.46 25.14 17.67
N ALA A 554 -7.38 24.55 18.17
CA ALA A 554 -7.21 23.10 18.24
C ALA A 554 -8.26 22.46 19.17
N CYS A 555 -8.53 23.06 20.34
CA CYS A 555 -9.63 22.65 21.22
C CYS A 555 -10.98 22.67 20.49
N ALA A 556 -11.27 23.74 19.76
CA ALA A 556 -12.52 23.88 18.99
C ALA A 556 -12.66 22.79 17.89
N SER A 557 -11.55 22.35 17.31
CA SER A 557 -11.52 21.30 16.27
C SER A 557 -11.64 19.89 16.84
N ASN A 558 -11.35 19.69 18.11
CA ASN A 558 -11.30 18.36 18.72
C ASN A 558 -12.70 17.74 18.83
N THR A 559 -12.83 16.46 18.49
CA THR A 559 -14.12 15.73 18.56
C THR A 559 -14.63 15.51 19.99
N GLN A 560 -13.75 15.62 21.01
CA GLN A 560 -14.13 15.56 22.42
C GLN A 560 -14.70 16.90 22.93
N ALA A 561 -14.50 18.00 22.20
CA ALA A 561 -14.99 19.32 22.58
C ALA A 561 -16.53 19.43 22.62
N ALA A 562 -17.26 18.46 22.05
CA ALA A 562 -18.71 18.36 22.16
C ALA A 562 -19.22 17.96 23.56
N ALA A 563 -18.33 17.42 24.40
CA ALA A 563 -18.67 17.12 25.79
C ALA A 563 -18.72 18.44 26.60
N GLY A 564 -19.88 18.76 27.18
CA GLY A 564 -20.09 20.01 27.91
C GLY A 564 -20.34 21.23 27.02
N ASN A 565 -20.12 22.43 27.60
CA ASN A 565 -20.37 23.71 26.94
C ASN A 565 -19.17 24.32 26.20
N LEU A 566 -18.11 23.52 25.95
CA LEU A 566 -16.84 24.01 25.45
C LEU A 566 -16.99 24.72 24.10
N LEU A 567 -17.71 24.13 23.13
CA LEU A 567 -17.94 24.75 21.82
C LEU A 567 -18.77 26.05 21.97
N SER A 568 -19.73 26.09 22.88
CA SER A 568 -20.52 27.32 23.13
C SER A 568 -19.68 28.44 23.75
N LEU A 569 -18.69 28.09 24.57
CA LEU A 569 -17.71 29.05 25.12
C LEU A 569 -16.81 29.59 24.00
N LEU A 570 -16.19 28.71 23.22
CA LEU A 570 -15.27 29.07 22.14
C LEU A 570 -15.96 29.75 20.93
N ALA A 571 -17.28 29.59 20.79
CA ALA A 571 -18.06 30.34 19.81
C ALA A 571 -18.08 31.86 20.06
N ARG A 572 -17.69 32.30 21.26
CA ARG A 572 -17.56 33.72 21.64
C ARG A 572 -16.13 34.18 21.76
N ASP A 573 -15.18 33.39 21.25
CA ASP A 573 -13.76 33.76 21.29
C ASP A 573 -13.52 35.07 20.49
N LYS A 574 -12.59 35.88 20.98
CA LYS A 574 -12.21 37.14 20.30
C LYS A 574 -11.64 36.92 18.91
N GLU A 575 -11.00 35.76 18.65
CA GLU A 575 -10.34 35.43 17.40
C GLU A 575 -11.27 34.71 16.43
N ALA A 576 -11.44 35.24 15.24
CA ALA A 576 -12.27 34.63 14.19
C ALA A 576 -11.83 33.21 13.83
N LEU A 577 -10.51 32.92 13.87
CA LEU A 577 -9.96 31.58 13.65
C LEU A 577 -10.59 30.54 14.59
N VAL A 578 -10.71 30.88 15.89
CA VAL A 578 -11.30 29.97 16.88
C VAL A 578 -12.78 29.75 16.62
N ARG A 579 -13.53 30.85 16.39
CA ARG A 579 -14.97 30.78 16.07
C ARG A 579 -15.22 29.97 14.77
N ALA A 580 -14.36 30.14 13.75
CA ALA A 580 -14.47 29.37 12.51
C ALA A 580 -14.23 27.87 12.73
N ARG A 581 -13.31 27.49 13.63
CA ARG A 581 -13.08 26.09 13.99
C ARG A 581 -14.25 25.49 14.76
N VAL A 582 -14.92 26.28 15.62
CA VAL A 582 -16.18 25.86 16.25
C VAL A 582 -17.27 25.61 15.19
N ALA A 583 -17.42 26.55 14.25
CA ALA A 583 -18.40 26.43 13.16
C ALA A 583 -18.12 25.19 12.27
N ALA A 584 -16.87 24.88 12.02
CA ALA A 584 -16.47 23.71 11.21
C ALA A 584 -16.59 22.38 11.97
N ASN A 585 -16.72 22.37 13.29
CA ASN A 585 -16.82 21.13 14.06
C ASN A 585 -18.16 20.44 13.81
N ALA A 586 -18.13 19.20 13.29
CA ALA A 586 -19.32 18.42 12.96
C ALA A 586 -20.22 18.09 14.17
N LYS A 587 -19.74 18.31 15.40
CA LYS A 587 -20.51 18.16 16.64
C LYS A 587 -21.02 19.49 17.19
N CYS A 588 -20.84 20.59 16.47
CA CYS A 588 -21.36 21.88 16.87
C CYS A 588 -22.90 21.84 16.92
N ALA A 589 -23.46 22.33 18.02
CA ALA A 589 -24.92 22.33 18.20
C ALA A 589 -25.59 23.33 17.23
N PRO A 590 -26.78 23.03 16.70
CA PRO A 590 -27.51 23.89 15.80
C PRO A 590 -27.70 25.31 16.35
N GLU A 591 -27.95 25.47 17.64
CA GLU A 591 -28.14 26.79 18.28
C GLU A 591 -26.87 27.64 18.27
N VAL A 592 -25.69 27.01 18.38
CA VAL A 592 -24.39 27.69 18.26
C VAL A 592 -24.18 28.14 16.80
N LEU A 593 -24.51 27.27 15.84
CA LEU A 593 -24.43 27.61 14.41
C LEU A 593 -25.35 28.76 14.02
N LYS A 594 -26.55 28.91 14.63
CA LYS A 594 -27.42 30.07 14.44
C LYS A 594 -26.74 31.38 14.85
N VAL A 595 -25.96 31.35 15.92
CA VAL A 595 -25.21 32.55 16.37
C VAL A 595 -24.06 32.84 15.42
N LEU A 596 -23.25 31.81 15.07
CA LEU A 596 -22.07 31.94 14.19
C LEU A 596 -22.45 32.31 12.74
N ALA A 597 -23.66 32.04 12.31
CA ALA A 597 -24.17 32.48 11.00
C ALA A 597 -24.25 34.00 10.85
N ARG A 598 -24.27 34.74 11.96
CA ARG A 598 -24.28 36.19 12.00
C ARG A 598 -22.95 36.82 12.43
N ASP A 599 -21.91 36.01 12.42
CA ASP A 599 -20.57 36.46 12.80
C ASP A 599 -20.07 37.58 11.87
N GLU A 600 -19.32 38.51 12.41
CA GLU A 600 -18.69 39.60 11.64
C GLU A 600 -17.72 39.08 10.58
N SER A 601 -16.99 37.94 10.89
CA SER A 601 -16.06 37.34 9.98
C SER A 601 -16.74 36.49 8.92
N PRO A 602 -16.50 36.75 7.62
CA PRO A 602 -16.99 35.90 6.54
C PRO A 602 -16.48 34.45 6.61
N GLU A 603 -15.28 34.23 7.15
CA GLU A 603 -14.72 32.89 7.34
C GLU A 603 -15.55 32.04 8.29
N VAL A 604 -16.04 32.65 9.36
CA VAL A 604 -16.93 32.00 10.33
C VAL A 604 -18.27 31.67 9.67
N ARG A 605 -18.84 32.61 8.94
CA ARG A 605 -20.12 32.41 8.23
C ARG A 605 -19.99 31.32 7.15
N ARG A 606 -18.88 31.31 6.39
CA ARG A 606 -18.60 30.25 5.42
C ARG A 606 -18.45 28.88 6.08
N ALA A 607 -17.71 28.79 7.21
CA ALA A 607 -17.57 27.54 7.94
C ALA A 607 -18.93 27.04 8.47
N THR A 608 -19.79 27.98 8.93
CA THR A 608 -21.17 27.68 9.33
C THR A 608 -21.97 27.13 8.15
N ALA A 609 -21.92 27.76 6.98
CA ALA A 609 -22.62 27.29 5.78
C ALA A 609 -22.21 25.87 5.35
N ALA A 610 -20.94 25.53 5.52
CA ALA A 610 -20.40 24.23 5.16
C ALA A 610 -20.71 23.12 6.19
N ASN A 611 -21.12 23.46 7.41
CA ASN A 611 -21.37 22.48 8.47
C ASN A 611 -22.64 21.65 8.17
N PRO A 612 -22.59 20.29 8.23
CA PRO A 612 -23.74 19.44 7.95
C PRO A 612 -24.89 19.57 8.96
N ASN A 613 -24.63 20.14 10.17
CA ASN A 613 -25.64 20.34 11.20
C ASN A 613 -26.28 21.74 11.16
N THR A 614 -25.95 22.54 10.14
CA THR A 614 -26.50 23.90 10.02
C THR A 614 -27.98 23.83 9.75
N PRO A 615 -28.81 24.51 10.57
CA PRO A 615 -30.26 24.54 10.37
C PRO A 615 -30.65 25.07 9.01
N VAL A 616 -31.75 24.54 8.49
CA VAL A 616 -32.29 24.87 7.15
C VAL A 616 -32.56 26.36 6.98
N GLU A 617 -33.16 26.99 8.00
CA GLU A 617 -33.42 28.43 8.02
C GLU A 617 -32.14 29.30 7.98
N VAL A 618 -31.05 28.78 8.58
CA VAL A 618 -29.73 29.45 8.56
C VAL A 618 -29.11 29.35 7.17
N LEU A 619 -29.20 28.19 6.51
CA LEU A 619 -28.68 28.01 5.14
C LEU A 619 -29.41 28.93 4.15
N SER A 620 -30.74 29.09 4.31
CA SER A 620 -31.51 30.03 3.49
C SER A 620 -31.07 31.49 3.71
N ALA A 621 -30.83 31.90 4.96
CA ALA A 621 -30.33 33.23 5.26
C ALA A 621 -28.91 33.49 4.74
N LEU A 622 -28.02 32.50 4.81
CA LEU A 622 -26.65 32.61 4.30
C LEU A 622 -26.58 32.60 2.77
N ALA A 623 -27.63 32.13 2.08
CA ALA A 623 -27.72 32.20 0.62
C ALA A 623 -27.83 33.65 0.10
N ASP A 624 -28.29 34.59 0.94
CA ASP A 624 -28.38 36.02 0.63
C ASP A 624 -27.11 36.80 0.99
N ASP A 625 -26.08 36.12 1.53
CA ASP A 625 -24.81 36.77 1.89
C ASP A 625 -23.98 37.07 0.63
N ASN A 626 -23.83 38.34 0.32
CA ASN A 626 -23.15 38.86 -0.87
C ASN A 626 -21.66 39.17 -0.63
N THR A 627 -21.05 38.62 0.41
CA THR A 627 -19.62 38.82 0.67
C THR A 627 -18.78 38.14 -0.42
N VAL A 628 -18.00 38.96 -1.14
CA VAL A 628 -17.13 38.52 -2.22
C VAL A 628 -15.69 38.33 -1.70
N TRP A 629 -15.08 37.23 -2.02
CA TRP A 629 -13.68 36.94 -1.71
C TRP A 629 -12.85 37.08 -2.98
N LEU A 630 -11.70 37.75 -2.85
CA LEU A 630 -10.65 37.70 -3.87
C LEU A 630 -9.80 36.47 -3.58
N THR A 631 -9.84 35.46 -4.44
CA THR A 631 -8.90 34.33 -4.36
C THR A 631 -7.51 34.84 -4.73
N ARG A 632 -6.59 34.88 -3.75
CA ARG A 632 -5.17 35.14 -3.97
C ARG A 632 -4.42 33.86 -4.34
#